data_d6737b32d70c54816fe9ce688e60bf73
#
_entry.id   d6737b32d70c54816fe9ce688e60bf73
#
_cell.length_a   1.000
_cell.length_b   1.000
_cell.length_c   1.000
_cell.angle_alpha   90.00
_cell.angle_beta   90.00
_cell.angle_gamma   90.00
#
_symmetry.space_group_name_H-M   'P 1'
#
loop_
_entity.id
_entity.type
_entity.pdbx_description
1 polymer ?
#
loop_
_entity_poly.entity_id
_entity_poly.type
_entity_poly.pdbx_seq_one_letter_code
_entity_poly.pdbx_strand_id
1 'polypeptide(L)'
;MMKTISKLILPLLITLSGAVLAEADGPDYYRVHGVADNDVLNMRSEGHWRAKKVGEIPPGAGCVRNLGCQGGLSMDEYMNLSKREQAAILKRRPRWCLVEYRGTRGWVSGRYLTEGSCNK
;
A
#
# COMPACT_ATOMS: atom_id res chain seq x y z
N MET A 1 -25.96 -44.15 0.45
CA MET A 1 -26.43 -43.33 0.96
C MET A 1 -25.72 -42.28 1.62
N MET A 2 -25.54 -42.23 2.53
CA MET A 2 -24.89 -41.35 3.29
C MET A 2 -23.79 -40.63 2.78
N LYS A 3 -23.03 -41.19 2.19
CA LYS A 3 -21.88 -40.64 1.70
C LYS A 3 -21.90 -39.30 1.29
N THR A 4 -22.68 -38.91 0.69
CA THR A 4 -22.64 -37.67 0.08
C THR A 4 -22.42 -36.51 0.90
N ILE A 5 -22.68 -36.58 2.02
CA ILE A 5 -22.54 -35.51 2.88
C ILE A 5 -21.26 -34.80 2.95
N SER A 6 -20.31 -35.47 3.06
CA SER A 6 -19.03 -34.87 3.31
C SER A 6 -18.59 -33.77 2.44
N LYS A 7 -18.86 -33.77 1.25
CA LYS A 7 -18.35 -32.78 0.39
C LYS A 7 -18.69 -31.40 0.74
N LEU A 8 -19.71 -31.18 1.33
CA LEU A 8 -20.12 -29.84 1.59
C LEU A 8 -19.16 -29.02 2.35
N ILE A 9 -18.39 -29.61 3.11
CA ILE A 9 -17.52 -28.90 3.96
C ILE A 9 -16.44 -28.12 3.29
N LEU A 10 -15.96 -28.60 2.24
CA LEU A 10 -14.87 -27.98 1.55
C LEU A 10 -14.96 -26.53 1.22
N PRO A 11 -16.01 -26.07 0.66
CA PRO A 11 -16.07 -24.69 0.20
C PRO A 11 -15.82 -23.68 1.29
N LEU A 12 -16.15 -24.04 2.47
CA LEU A 12 -15.99 -23.12 3.58
C LEU A 12 -14.58 -22.71 3.82
N LEU A 13 -13.68 -23.60 3.68
CA LEU A 13 -12.31 -23.32 3.97
C LEU A 13 -11.74 -22.29 3.05
N ILE A 14 -12.14 -22.29 1.86
CA ILE A 14 -11.65 -21.37 0.89
C ILE A 14 -11.98 -19.95 1.21
N THR A 15 -13.13 -19.74 1.71
CA THR A 15 -13.58 -18.41 2.03
C THR A 15 -12.70 -17.74 3.07
N LEU A 16 -12.29 -18.50 4.02
CA LEU A 16 -11.48 -17.96 5.10
C LEU A 16 -10.13 -17.46 4.62
N SER A 17 -9.58 -18.15 3.65
CA SER A 17 -8.29 -17.76 3.17
C SER A 17 -8.29 -16.38 2.55
N GLY A 18 -9.34 -16.02 1.87
CA GLY A 18 -9.41 -14.72 1.25
C GLY A 18 -9.42 -13.60 2.24
N ALA A 19 -10.06 -13.79 3.36
CA ALA A 19 -10.12 -12.74 4.35
C ALA A 19 -8.76 -12.45 4.96
N VAL A 20 -7.97 -13.47 5.14
CA VAL A 20 -6.66 -13.29 5.73
C VAL A 20 -5.74 -12.51 4.82
N LEU A 21 -5.81 -12.75 3.53
CA LEU A 21 -4.95 -12.08 2.58
C LEU A 21 -5.19 -10.57 2.54
N ALA A 22 -6.42 -10.16 2.70
CA ALA A 22 -6.74 -8.75 2.62
C ALA A 22 -6.07 -7.93 3.70
N GLU A 23 -5.85 -8.52 4.84
CA GLU A 23 -5.25 -7.79 5.95
C GLU A 23 -3.75 -7.58 5.80
N ALA A 24 -3.13 -8.30 4.89
CA ALA A 24 -1.70 -8.21 4.72
C ALA A 24 -1.27 -7.01 3.87
N ASP A 25 -2.21 -6.27 3.34
CA ASP A 25 -1.90 -5.20 2.39
C ASP A 25 -1.62 -3.84 3.00
N GLY A 26 -1.44 -3.77 4.31
CA GLY A 26 -1.09 -2.54 4.98
C GLY A 26 -2.30 -1.82 5.58
N PRO A 27 -2.11 -0.60 6.08
CA PRO A 27 -3.18 0.13 6.75
C PRO A 27 -4.23 0.61 5.76
N ASP A 28 -5.41 0.92 6.26
CA ASP A 28 -6.47 1.45 5.41
C ASP A 28 -6.17 2.87 4.94
N TYR A 29 -5.50 3.64 5.77
CA TYR A 29 -5.19 5.04 5.46
C TYR A 29 -3.75 5.37 5.80
N TYR A 30 -3.21 6.32 5.05
CA TYR A 30 -1.87 6.84 5.28
C TYR A 30 -1.92 8.31 5.63
N ARG A 31 -0.81 8.79 6.17
CA ARG A 31 -0.55 10.20 6.32
C ARG A 31 0.76 10.51 5.58
N VAL A 32 0.82 11.68 4.97
CA VAL A 32 2.03 12.11 4.26
C VAL A 32 3.06 12.62 5.27
N HIS A 33 4.31 12.19 5.11
CA HIS A 33 5.40 12.70 5.93
C HIS A 33 6.65 12.87 5.06
N GLY A 34 7.61 13.60 5.57
CA GLY A 34 8.87 13.80 4.85
C GLY A 34 8.80 14.74 3.67
N VAL A 35 7.70 15.45 3.51
CA VAL A 35 7.54 16.45 2.45
C VAL A 35 7.67 17.84 3.10
N ALA A 36 8.49 18.70 2.50
CA ALA A 36 8.72 20.03 3.05
C ALA A 36 7.43 20.86 3.03
N ASP A 37 7.32 21.81 3.95
CA ASP A 37 6.12 22.62 4.09
C ASP A 37 5.77 23.40 2.84
N ASN A 38 6.75 23.73 2.02
CA ASN A 38 6.52 24.49 0.79
C ASN A 38 6.48 23.60 -0.46
N ASP A 39 6.24 22.32 -0.28
CA ASP A 39 6.23 21.38 -1.38
C ASP A 39 4.97 20.51 -1.30
N VAL A 40 4.79 19.59 -2.22
CA VAL A 40 3.64 18.69 -2.26
C VAL A 40 4.12 17.29 -2.62
N LEU A 41 3.30 16.30 -2.31
CA LEU A 41 3.52 14.94 -2.78
C LEU A 41 2.76 14.79 -4.09
N ASN A 42 3.48 14.50 -5.17
CA ASN A 42 2.85 14.35 -6.48
C ASN A 42 2.16 13.02 -6.63
N MET A 43 0.95 13.06 -7.18
CA MET A 43 0.21 11.85 -7.56
C MET A 43 0.39 11.66 -9.06
N ARG A 44 0.70 10.42 -9.46
CA ARG A 44 1.01 10.13 -10.85
C ARG A 44 0.09 9.06 -11.42
N SER A 45 -0.02 9.03 -12.73
CA SER A 45 -0.91 8.08 -13.40
C SER A 45 -0.42 6.64 -13.30
N GLU A 46 0.86 6.43 -13.05
CA GLU A 46 1.44 5.10 -12.88
C GLU A 46 2.51 5.14 -11.80
N GLY A 47 2.92 3.98 -11.35
CA GLY A 47 3.84 3.85 -10.23
C GLY A 47 5.30 4.08 -10.59
N HIS A 48 5.62 5.20 -11.19
CA HIS A 48 7.00 5.62 -11.38
C HIS A 48 7.05 7.14 -11.56
N TRP A 49 8.19 7.71 -11.23
CA TRP A 49 8.29 9.15 -11.14
C TRP A 49 8.30 9.89 -12.49
N ARG A 50 8.41 9.18 -13.60
CA ARG A 50 8.29 9.79 -14.93
C ARG A 50 6.86 9.79 -15.45
N ALA A 51 5.96 9.15 -14.74
CA ALA A 51 4.56 9.10 -15.17
C ALA A 51 3.92 10.49 -15.04
N LYS A 52 2.84 10.68 -15.75
CA LYS A 52 2.13 11.95 -15.78
C LYS A 52 1.60 12.28 -14.39
N LYS A 53 1.74 13.54 -13.98
CA LYS A 53 1.19 14.01 -12.73
C LYS A 53 -0.32 14.20 -12.85
N VAL A 54 -1.08 13.66 -11.93
CA VAL A 54 -2.54 13.75 -11.95
C VAL A 54 -3.11 14.43 -10.72
N GLY A 55 -2.29 14.75 -9.72
CA GLY A 55 -2.76 15.42 -8.53
C GLY A 55 -1.64 15.71 -7.57
N GLU A 56 -1.99 16.33 -6.44
CA GLU A 56 -1.05 16.70 -5.40
C GLU A 56 -1.67 16.48 -4.03
N ILE A 57 -0.83 16.10 -3.08
CA ILE A 57 -1.26 15.97 -1.69
C ILE A 57 -0.37 16.88 -0.84
N PRO A 58 -0.97 17.71 0.02
CA PRO A 58 -0.18 18.63 0.86
C PRO A 58 0.70 17.91 1.86
N PRO A 59 1.77 18.57 2.34
CA PRO A 59 2.60 17.97 3.37
C PRO A 59 1.78 17.75 4.65
N GLY A 60 1.98 16.62 5.29
CA GLY A 60 1.28 16.30 6.52
C GLY A 60 -0.17 15.90 6.38
N ALA A 61 -0.70 15.83 5.17
CA ALA A 61 -2.10 15.48 4.97
C ALA A 61 -2.40 14.07 5.44
N GLY A 62 -3.54 13.90 6.09
CA GLY A 62 -4.04 12.60 6.50
C GLY A 62 -5.19 12.15 5.62
N CYS A 63 -5.82 11.06 6.00
CA CYS A 63 -6.98 10.54 5.28
C CYS A 63 -6.65 10.20 3.82
N VAL A 64 -5.44 9.70 3.58
CA VAL A 64 -5.00 9.26 2.26
C VAL A 64 -5.30 7.77 2.17
N ARG A 65 -6.29 7.41 1.36
CA ARG A 65 -6.77 6.03 1.33
C ARG A 65 -5.83 5.11 0.59
N ASN A 66 -5.51 3.98 1.21
CA ASN A 66 -4.63 2.98 0.61
C ASN A 66 -5.42 2.10 -0.36
N LEU A 67 -4.98 2.05 -1.61
CA LEU A 67 -5.58 1.18 -2.62
C LEU A 67 -4.59 0.11 -3.09
N GLY A 68 -3.45 -0.02 -2.42
CA GLY A 68 -2.48 -1.07 -2.71
C GLY A 68 -1.15 -0.53 -3.16
N CYS A 69 -0.10 -1.24 -2.85
CA CYS A 69 1.26 -0.81 -3.19
C CYS A 69 1.96 -1.86 -4.03
N GLN A 70 2.98 -1.43 -4.76
CA GLN A 70 3.83 -2.31 -5.54
C GLN A 70 5.28 -1.97 -5.23
N GLY A 71 6.18 -2.91 -5.47
CA GLY A 71 7.60 -2.73 -5.19
C GLY A 71 7.88 -2.73 -3.71
N GLY A 72 9.01 -2.17 -3.34
CA GLY A 72 9.40 -2.11 -1.94
C GLY A 72 9.96 -3.43 -1.44
N LEU A 73 10.10 -3.53 -0.14
CA LEU A 73 10.62 -4.73 0.50
C LEU A 73 9.53 -5.76 0.72
N SER A 74 9.87 -7.03 0.58
CA SER A 74 8.99 -8.09 1.02
C SER A 74 9.10 -8.17 2.55
N MET A 75 8.17 -8.85 3.18
CA MET A 75 8.22 -9.02 4.63
C MET A 75 9.50 -9.75 5.04
N ASP A 76 9.89 -10.76 4.29
CA ASP A 76 11.10 -11.51 4.58
C ASP A 76 12.35 -10.63 4.49
N GLU A 77 12.43 -9.79 3.49
CA GLU A 77 13.52 -8.85 3.34
C GLU A 77 13.55 -7.84 4.48
N TYR A 78 12.39 -7.34 4.87
CA TYR A 78 12.30 -6.38 5.94
C TYR A 78 12.78 -6.98 7.27
N MET A 79 12.43 -8.22 7.53
CA MET A 79 12.76 -8.85 8.79
C MET A 79 14.19 -9.39 8.87
N ASN A 80 14.77 -9.77 7.75
CA ASN A 80 16.04 -10.48 7.77
C ASN A 80 17.24 -9.73 7.22
N LEU A 81 17.05 -8.64 6.53
CA LEU A 81 18.17 -7.90 5.94
C LEU A 81 18.57 -6.71 6.79
N SER A 82 19.81 -6.31 6.67
CA SER A 82 20.31 -5.12 7.35
C SER A 82 19.71 -3.87 6.71
N LYS A 83 19.78 -2.75 7.41
CA LYS A 83 19.29 -1.49 6.87
C LYS A 83 19.97 -1.12 5.56
N ARG A 84 21.25 -1.42 5.46
CA ARG A 84 22.01 -1.13 4.25
C ARG A 84 21.50 -1.96 3.07
N GLU A 85 21.26 -3.24 3.31
CA GLU A 85 20.75 -4.13 2.27
C GLU A 85 19.34 -3.72 1.86
N GLN A 86 18.52 -3.32 2.82
CA GLN A 86 17.17 -2.84 2.54
C GLN A 86 17.21 -1.60 1.65
N ALA A 87 18.10 -0.67 1.97
CA ALA A 87 18.23 0.56 1.19
C ALA A 87 18.62 0.27 -0.26
N ALA A 88 19.50 -0.72 -0.47
CA ALA A 88 19.93 -1.09 -1.81
C ALA A 88 18.76 -1.66 -2.62
N ILE A 89 17.90 -2.45 -1.98
CA ILE A 89 16.74 -3.02 -2.64
C ILE A 89 15.74 -1.91 -2.99
N LEU A 90 15.50 -0.99 -2.07
CA LEU A 90 14.57 0.11 -2.32
C LEU A 90 15.01 1.02 -3.45
N LYS A 91 16.30 1.07 -3.72
CA LYS A 91 16.79 1.83 -4.87
C LYS A 91 16.39 1.16 -6.17
N ARG A 92 16.42 -0.17 -6.21
CA ARG A 92 16.07 -0.91 -7.42
C ARG A 92 14.58 -1.15 -7.56
N ARG A 93 13.87 -1.27 -6.44
CA ARG A 93 12.45 -1.56 -6.42
C ARG A 93 11.75 -0.59 -5.47
N PRO A 94 11.72 0.70 -5.79
CA PRO A 94 11.08 1.66 -4.89
C PRO A 94 9.60 1.32 -4.72
N ARG A 95 9.08 1.62 -3.54
CA ARG A 95 7.69 1.33 -3.23
C ARG A 95 6.81 2.45 -3.78
N TRP A 96 5.79 2.09 -4.53
CA TRP A 96 4.80 3.02 -5.04
C TRP A 96 3.43 2.55 -4.60
N CYS A 97 2.58 3.44 -4.16
CA CYS A 97 1.25 3.10 -3.66
C CYS A 97 0.17 3.85 -4.42
N LEU A 98 -0.86 3.13 -4.82
CA LEU A 98 -2.04 3.75 -5.40
C LEU A 98 -2.88 4.24 -4.23
N VAL A 99 -3.24 5.51 -4.25
CA VAL A 99 -4.01 6.11 -3.18
C VAL A 99 -5.14 6.96 -3.73
N GLU A 100 -6.09 7.27 -2.86
CA GLU A 100 -7.15 8.21 -3.18
C GLU A 100 -7.14 9.32 -2.15
N TYR A 101 -7.10 10.55 -2.61
CA TYR A 101 -7.11 11.71 -1.74
C TYR A 101 -8.10 12.72 -2.29
N ARG A 102 -9.12 13.02 -1.50
CA ARG A 102 -10.18 13.97 -1.89
C ARG A 102 -10.74 13.70 -3.29
N GLY A 103 -11.01 12.43 -3.56
CA GLY A 103 -11.65 12.02 -4.81
C GLY A 103 -10.71 11.82 -5.99
N THR A 104 -9.42 12.10 -5.84
CA THR A 104 -8.45 11.89 -6.90
C THR A 104 -7.63 10.65 -6.61
N ARG A 105 -7.47 9.78 -7.57
CA ARG A 105 -6.66 8.58 -7.46
C ARG A 105 -5.35 8.75 -8.21
N GLY A 106 -4.29 8.26 -7.64
CA GLY A 106 -3.00 8.31 -8.31
C GLY A 106 -1.96 7.55 -7.51
N TRP A 107 -0.82 7.35 -8.15
CA TRP A 107 0.31 6.65 -7.54
C TRP A 107 1.25 7.66 -6.90
N VAL A 108 1.67 7.37 -5.69
CA VAL A 108 2.62 8.21 -4.97
C VAL A 108 3.78 7.37 -4.48
N SER A 109 4.93 8.02 -4.28
CA SER A 109 6.10 7.33 -3.75
C SER A 109 5.84 6.93 -2.31
N GLY A 110 5.97 5.65 -2.03
CA GLY A 110 5.64 5.12 -0.71
C GLY A 110 6.55 5.59 0.41
N ARG A 111 7.72 6.15 0.08
CA ARG A 111 8.62 6.66 1.10
C ARG A 111 8.04 7.85 1.86
N TYR A 112 7.03 8.50 1.31
CA TYR A 112 6.39 9.66 1.92
C TYR A 112 5.09 9.31 2.63
N LEU A 113 4.83 8.03 2.82
CA LEU A 113 3.60 7.59 3.47
C LEU A 113 3.93 6.88 4.77
N THR A 114 3.16 7.21 5.80
CA THR A 114 3.23 6.49 7.07
C THR A 114 1.80 6.15 7.47
N GLU A 115 1.66 5.21 8.38
CA GLU A 115 0.33 4.78 8.80
C GLU A 115 -0.45 5.96 9.37
N GLY A 116 -1.70 6.08 8.99
CA GLY A 116 -2.55 7.16 9.45
C GLY A 116 -3.96 6.65 9.69
N SER A 117 -4.86 7.58 9.88
CA SER A 117 -6.26 7.26 10.08
C SER A 117 -7.12 8.31 9.40
N CYS A 118 -8.40 8.02 9.29
CA CYS A 118 -9.33 8.96 8.71
C CYS A 118 -10.54 9.06 9.62
N ASN A 119 -10.35 9.77 10.73
CA ASN A 119 -11.40 9.97 11.69
C ASN A 119 -12.15 11.25 11.36
N LYS A 120 -13.46 11.15 11.32
CA LYS A 120 -14.28 12.31 11.02
C LYS A 120 -15.16 12.69 12.16
#